data_13ce00bbe6d62aae5fdf77587f77399b
#
_entry.id   13ce00bbe6d62aae5fdf77587f77399b
#
_cell.length_a   1.000
_cell.length_b   1.000
_cell.length_c   1.000
_cell.angle_alpha   90.00
_cell.angle_beta   90.00
_cell.angle_gamma   90.00
#
_symmetry.space_group_name_H-M   'P 1'
#
loop_
_entity.id
_entity.type
_entity.pdbx_description
1 polymer ?
#
loop_
_entity_poly.entity_id
_entity_poly.type
_entity_poly.pdbx_seq_one_letter_code
_entity_poly.pdbx_strand_id
1 'polypeptide(L)'
;MLALTFVVVSGLPGAGKTTLARPLAAALDVPLLAKDTVKEALFDGLGTGDRAWSQRLGAASMEVVFALAAEAPRAVLESFWRRPQALERLRGLGHPLLEVHCACPAEVATARYHGRVRHPGHDGVGDDEIAGWAAEAGPLGLGPVLEVDTTGPVDGDAVAGWVRERW
;
A
#
# COMPACT_ATOMS: atom_id res chain seq x y z
N MET A 1 2.19 16.64 22.90
CA MET A 1 2.31 16.72 21.42
C MET A 1 2.18 15.30 20.90
N LEU A 2 1.15 14.99 20.13
CA LEU A 2 0.98 13.67 19.54
C LEU A 2 2.15 13.41 18.58
N ALA A 3 2.86 12.29 18.77
CA ALA A 3 3.92 11.91 17.85
C ALA A 3 3.31 11.71 16.46
N LEU A 4 3.87 12.36 15.46
CA LEU A 4 3.48 12.17 14.06
C LEU A 4 4.06 10.83 13.60
N THR A 5 3.21 9.85 13.34
CA THR A 5 3.65 8.49 12.96
C THR A 5 2.75 7.98 11.85
N PHE A 6 3.32 7.43 10.80
CA PHE A 6 2.58 6.79 9.72
C PHE A 6 2.64 5.26 9.84
N VAL A 7 1.55 4.62 9.47
CA VAL A 7 1.51 3.16 9.28
C VAL A 7 1.62 2.87 7.79
N VAL A 8 2.66 2.17 7.40
CA VAL A 8 2.91 1.77 6.01
C VAL A 8 2.44 0.33 5.84
N VAL A 9 1.42 0.10 5.03
CA VAL A 9 0.99 -1.25 4.67
C VAL A 9 1.70 -1.67 3.39
N SER A 10 2.48 -2.74 3.47
CA SER A 10 3.32 -3.27 2.41
C SER A 10 2.94 -4.71 2.04
N GLY A 11 3.46 -5.21 0.94
CA GLY A 11 3.24 -6.56 0.44
C GLY A 11 3.01 -6.59 -1.07
N LEU A 12 3.02 -7.79 -1.65
CA LEU A 12 2.82 -8.00 -3.08
C LEU A 12 1.45 -7.50 -3.58
N PRO A 13 1.31 -7.16 -4.87
CA PRO A 13 0.00 -7.06 -5.51
C PRO A 13 -0.77 -8.38 -5.32
N GLY A 14 -2.02 -8.28 -4.85
CA GLY A 14 -2.81 -9.46 -4.49
C GLY A 14 -2.60 -10.01 -3.08
N ALA A 15 -1.65 -9.50 -2.29
CA ALA A 15 -1.40 -9.94 -0.92
C ALA A 15 -2.46 -9.48 0.12
N GLY A 16 -3.51 -8.78 -0.28
CA GLY A 16 -4.58 -8.37 0.64
C GLY A 16 -4.36 -7.05 1.37
N LYS A 17 -3.40 -6.22 0.93
CA LYS A 17 -3.08 -4.92 1.55
C LYS A 17 -4.31 -4.03 1.77
N THR A 18 -5.10 -3.81 0.74
CA THR A 18 -6.29 -2.93 0.82
C THR A 18 -7.36 -3.51 1.75
N THR A 19 -7.51 -4.84 1.76
CA THR A 19 -8.44 -5.54 2.64
C THR A 19 -8.06 -5.36 4.11
N LEU A 20 -6.77 -5.29 4.42
CA LEU A 20 -6.26 -5.03 5.76
C LEU A 20 -6.23 -3.53 6.08
N ALA A 21 -5.76 -2.69 5.16
CA ALA A 21 -5.53 -1.28 5.41
C ALA A 21 -6.82 -0.48 5.68
N ARG A 22 -7.93 -0.81 5.02
CA ARG A 22 -9.21 -0.11 5.20
C ARG A 22 -9.76 -0.25 6.63
N PRO A 23 -9.98 -1.46 7.17
CA PRO A 23 -10.45 -1.61 8.54
C PRO A 23 -9.41 -1.12 9.56
N LEU A 24 -8.11 -1.25 9.28
CA LEU A 24 -7.05 -0.73 10.14
C LEU A 24 -7.13 0.80 10.27
N ALA A 25 -7.24 1.52 9.17
CA ALA A 25 -7.36 2.98 9.19
C ALA A 25 -8.62 3.43 9.95
N ALA A 26 -9.74 2.74 9.74
CA ALA A 26 -10.98 3.00 10.47
C ALA A 26 -10.84 2.73 11.97
N ALA A 27 -10.22 1.61 12.36
CA ALA A 27 -9.99 1.26 13.76
C ALA A 27 -9.04 2.24 14.47
N LEU A 28 -8.13 2.86 13.73
CA LEU A 28 -7.18 3.86 14.24
C LEU A 28 -7.72 5.30 14.18
N ASP A 29 -8.87 5.50 13.56
CA ASP A 29 -9.49 6.83 13.32
C ASP A 29 -8.54 7.79 12.58
N VAL A 30 -7.95 7.30 11.47
CA VAL A 30 -7.04 8.09 10.62
C VAL A 30 -7.36 7.88 9.15
N PRO A 31 -6.97 8.82 8.26
CA PRO A 31 -7.15 8.65 6.84
C PRO A 31 -6.35 7.45 6.29
N LEU A 32 -6.94 6.76 5.32
CA LEU A 32 -6.24 5.83 4.44
C LEU A 32 -5.83 6.56 3.17
N LEU A 33 -4.54 6.63 2.92
CA LEU A 33 -3.96 7.18 1.70
C LEU A 33 -3.47 6.01 0.82
N ALA A 34 -4.39 5.48 0.02
CA ALA A 34 -4.14 4.34 -0.85
C ALA A 34 -3.88 4.81 -2.29
N LYS A 35 -2.73 4.44 -2.82
CA LYS A 35 -2.30 4.85 -4.18
C LYS A 35 -3.27 4.40 -5.26
N ASP A 36 -3.81 3.18 -5.18
CA ASP A 36 -4.73 2.68 -6.21
C ASP A 36 -6.09 3.39 -6.16
N THR A 37 -6.57 3.77 -4.97
CA THR A 37 -7.79 4.60 -4.83
C THR A 37 -7.63 5.96 -5.53
N VAL A 38 -6.48 6.61 -5.35
CA VAL A 38 -6.19 7.88 -6.04
C VAL A 38 -6.09 7.67 -7.55
N LYS A 39 -5.40 6.60 -7.99
CA LYS A 39 -5.24 6.28 -9.42
C LYS A 39 -6.58 6.02 -10.10
N GLU A 40 -7.48 5.28 -9.46
CA GLU A 40 -8.82 4.98 -9.97
C GLU A 40 -9.67 6.26 -10.08
N ALA A 41 -9.63 7.13 -9.07
CA ALA A 41 -10.30 8.42 -9.12
C ALA A 41 -9.76 9.32 -10.27
N LEU A 42 -8.45 9.24 -10.55
CA LEU A 42 -7.87 9.95 -11.71
C LEU A 42 -8.32 9.35 -13.03
N PHE A 43 -8.50 8.03 -13.14
CA PHE A 43 -9.10 7.43 -14.34
C PHE A 43 -10.56 7.85 -14.54
N ASP A 44 -11.34 7.92 -13.46
CA ASP A 44 -12.73 8.34 -13.51
C ASP A 44 -12.85 9.81 -13.96
N GLY A 45 -11.96 10.67 -13.47
CA GLY A 45 -11.99 12.11 -13.79
C GLY A 45 -11.35 12.50 -15.12
N LEU A 46 -10.30 11.82 -15.54
CA LEU A 46 -9.46 12.15 -16.70
C LEU A 46 -9.60 11.17 -17.86
N GLY A 47 -10.29 10.05 -17.65
CA GLY A 47 -10.44 8.97 -18.62
C GLY A 47 -9.32 7.93 -18.57
N THR A 48 -9.62 6.77 -19.13
CA THR A 48 -8.67 5.69 -19.35
C THR A 48 -7.88 5.88 -20.62
N GLY A 49 -6.73 5.22 -20.77
CA GLY A 49 -5.87 5.35 -21.94
C GLY A 49 -4.95 4.14 -22.11
N ASP A 50 -3.86 4.33 -22.82
CA ASP A 50 -2.84 3.31 -23.03
C ASP A 50 -1.96 3.07 -21.77
N ARG A 51 -1.00 2.15 -21.91
CA ARG A 51 -0.06 1.82 -20.84
C ARG A 51 0.75 3.04 -20.35
N ALA A 52 1.17 3.91 -21.27
CA ALA A 52 1.93 5.11 -20.92
C ALA A 52 1.08 6.08 -20.11
N TRP A 53 -0.19 6.23 -20.45
CA TRP A 53 -1.17 7.00 -19.68
C TRP A 53 -1.38 6.42 -18.29
N SER A 54 -1.60 5.13 -18.19
CA SER A 54 -1.75 4.41 -16.91
C SER A 54 -0.52 4.58 -16.00
N GLN A 55 0.69 4.52 -16.57
CA GLN A 55 1.93 4.74 -15.83
C GLN A 55 2.06 6.20 -15.33
N ARG A 56 1.71 7.18 -16.14
CA ARG A 56 1.71 8.60 -15.75
C ARG A 56 0.74 8.86 -14.60
N LEU A 57 -0.49 8.33 -14.70
CA LEU A 57 -1.47 8.46 -13.61
C LEU A 57 -1.02 7.71 -12.35
N GLY A 58 -0.33 6.57 -12.49
CA GLY A 58 0.29 5.87 -11.38
C GLY A 58 1.35 6.71 -10.66
N ALA A 59 2.20 7.40 -11.39
CA ALA A 59 3.20 8.32 -10.83
C ALA A 59 2.52 9.53 -10.17
N ALA A 60 1.55 10.16 -10.84
CA ALA A 60 0.78 11.27 -10.28
C ALA A 60 0.06 10.89 -8.99
N SER A 61 -0.50 9.67 -8.92
CA SER A 61 -1.16 9.16 -7.71
C SER A 61 -0.21 9.07 -6.52
N MET A 62 1.04 8.67 -6.75
CA MET A 62 2.05 8.64 -5.69
C MET A 62 2.40 10.05 -5.19
N GLU A 63 2.50 11.04 -6.10
CA GLU A 63 2.71 12.44 -5.70
C GLU A 63 1.58 12.96 -4.83
N VAL A 64 0.32 12.65 -5.18
CA VAL A 64 -0.85 13.02 -4.37
C VAL A 64 -0.81 12.35 -2.99
N VAL A 65 -0.49 11.05 -2.92
CA VAL A 65 -0.38 10.32 -1.63
C VAL A 65 0.67 10.98 -0.74
N PHE A 66 1.86 11.31 -1.26
CA PHE A 66 2.91 11.93 -0.46
C PHE A 66 2.59 13.38 -0.09
N ALA A 67 1.94 14.14 -0.97
CA ALA A 67 1.50 15.50 -0.66
C ALA A 67 0.47 15.51 0.50
N LEU A 68 -0.51 14.61 0.46
CA LEU A 68 -1.50 14.47 1.53
C LEU A 68 -0.86 13.96 2.83
N ALA A 69 0.09 13.02 2.75
CA ALA A 69 0.82 12.53 3.92
C ALA A 69 1.63 13.64 4.59
N ALA A 70 2.23 14.55 3.82
CA ALA A 70 2.99 15.67 4.37
C ALA A 70 2.13 16.65 5.20
N GLU A 71 0.83 16.71 4.93
CA GLU A 71 -0.11 17.58 5.65
C GLU A 71 -0.87 16.85 6.78
N ALA A 72 -0.87 15.51 6.76
CA ALA A 72 -1.58 14.72 7.74
C ALA A 72 -0.74 14.49 8.99
N PRO A 73 -1.30 14.63 10.20
CA PRO A 73 -0.58 14.31 11.43
C PRO A 73 -0.32 12.80 11.58
N ARG A 74 -1.23 11.98 11.06
CA ARG A 74 -1.19 10.51 11.06
C ARG A 74 -1.97 9.99 9.87
N ALA A 75 -1.54 8.87 9.29
CA ALA A 75 -2.27 8.18 8.23
C ALA A 75 -1.84 6.72 8.12
N VAL A 76 -2.68 5.91 7.51
CA VAL A 76 -2.30 4.62 6.94
C VAL A 76 -1.96 4.86 5.47
N LEU A 77 -0.76 4.52 5.05
CA LEU A 77 -0.26 4.63 3.68
C LEU A 77 -0.26 3.23 3.04
N GLU A 78 -0.94 3.06 1.92
CA GLU A 78 -1.04 1.77 1.25
C GLU A 78 -0.62 1.88 -0.21
N SER A 79 0.34 1.05 -0.61
CA SER A 79 0.77 0.90 -2.00
C SER A 79 1.55 -0.41 -2.18
N PHE A 80 1.80 -0.77 -3.44
CA PHE A 80 2.95 -1.58 -3.78
C PHE A 80 4.19 -0.67 -3.83
N TRP A 81 5.00 -0.73 -2.77
CA TRP A 81 6.15 0.13 -2.58
C TRP A 81 7.36 -0.36 -3.37
N ARG A 82 7.62 0.22 -4.54
CA ARG A 82 8.78 -0.14 -5.36
C ARG A 82 10.06 0.45 -4.80
N ARG A 83 11.02 -0.40 -4.51
CA ARG A 83 12.38 0.00 -4.10
C ARG A 83 13.20 0.44 -5.33
N PRO A 84 14.23 1.30 -5.15
CA PRO A 84 14.59 2.03 -3.94
C PRO A 84 13.79 3.34 -3.72
N GLN A 85 13.05 3.81 -4.73
CA GLN A 85 12.41 5.13 -4.74
C GLN A 85 11.39 5.31 -3.59
N ALA A 86 10.62 4.25 -3.30
CA ALA A 86 9.66 4.29 -2.21
C ALA A 86 10.35 4.48 -0.84
N LEU A 87 11.49 3.83 -0.62
CA LEU A 87 12.24 3.95 0.63
C LEU A 87 12.74 5.38 0.86
N GLU A 88 13.27 6.02 -0.18
CA GLU A 88 13.73 7.41 -0.13
C GLU A 88 12.57 8.35 0.19
N ARG A 89 11.44 8.20 -0.51
CA ARG A 89 10.25 9.04 -0.32
C ARG A 89 9.63 8.87 1.06
N LEU A 90 9.49 7.63 1.55
CA LEU A 90 8.95 7.35 2.88
C LEU A 90 9.85 7.92 3.98
N ARG A 91 11.17 7.78 3.87
CA ARG A 91 12.12 8.42 4.80
C ARG A 91 12.03 9.95 4.74
N GLY A 92 11.81 10.49 3.56
CA GLY A 92 11.66 11.93 3.34
C GLY A 92 10.45 12.56 4.01
N LEU A 93 9.47 11.78 4.48
CA LEU A 93 8.36 12.29 5.31
C LEU A 93 8.85 12.82 6.66
N GLY A 94 10.04 12.40 7.13
CA GLY A 94 10.65 12.93 8.35
C GLY A 94 9.95 12.50 9.65
N HIS A 95 9.10 11.49 9.60
CA HIS A 95 8.33 10.97 10.74
C HIS A 95 8.62 9.50 10.99
N PRO A 96 8.47 9.03 12.25
CA PRO A 96 8.50 7.60 12.56
C PRO A 96 7.50 6.82 11.69
N LEU A 97 7.93 5.64 11.25
CA LEU A 97 7.11 4.74 10.44
C LEU A 97 6.93 3.42 11.18
N LEU A 98 5.71 2.91 11.19
CA LEU A 98 5.39 1.53 11.56
C LEU A 98 5.02 0.79 10.28
N GLU A 99 5.52 -0.41 10.10
CA GLU A 99 5.20 -1.21 8.93
C GLU A 99 4.31 -2.39 9.32
N VAL A 100 3.22 -2.55 8.58
CA VAL A 100 2.39 -3.76 8.59
C VAL A 100 2.59 -4.45 7.24
N HIS A 101 3.35 -5.54 7.25
CA HIS A 101 3.68 -6.29 6.04
C HIS A 101 2.70 -7.44 5.83
N CYS A 102 1.98 -7.42 4.71
CA CYS A 102 1.10 -8.51 4.28
C CYS A 102 1.96 -9.65 3.71
N ALA A 103 2.27 -10.64 4.54
CA ALA A 103 2.99 -11.83 4.12
C ALA A 103 2.03 -12.80 3.40
N CYS A 104 2.34 -13.10 2.15
CA CYS A 104 1.55 -13.98 1.31
C CYS A 104 2.47 -14.67 0.29
N PRO A 105 2.39 -15.99 0.12
CA PRO A 105 3.13 -16.68 -0.94
C PRO A 105 2.86 -16.07 -2.31
N ALA A 106 3.89 -15.95 -3.15
CA ALA A 106 3.80 -15.27 -4.44
C ALA A 106 2.73 -15.90 -5.35
N GLU A 107 2.60 -17.22 -5.35
CA GLU A 107 1.60 -17.94 -6.13
C GLU A 107 0.17 -17.63 -5.68
N VAL A 108 -0.07 -17.46 -4.36
CA VAL A 108 -1.38 -17.09 -3.81
C VAL A 108 -1.70 -15.63 -4.17
N ALA A 109 -0.74 -14.74 -4.02
CA ALA A 109 -0.89 -13.33 -4.37
C ALA A 109 -1.17 -13.16 -5.87
N THR A 110 -0.44 -13.89 -6.73
CA THR A 110 -0.63 -13.88 -8.19
C THR A 110 -2.01 -14.40 -8.59
N ALA A 111 -2.46 -15.52 -8.02
CA ALA A 111 -3.79 -16.06 -8.29
C ALA A 111 -4.89 -15.06 -7.90
N ARG A 112 -4.77 -14.42 -6.73
CA ARG A 112 -5.71 -13.37 -6.29
C ARG A 112 -5.64 -12.12 -7.17
N TYR A 113 -4.44 -11.75 -7.62
CA TYR A 113 -4.24 -10.60 -8.51
C TYR A 113 -4.99 -10.78 -9.83
N HIS A 114 -4.93 -11.96 -10.46
CA HIS A 114 -5.63 -12.25 -11.70
C HIS A 114 -7.11 -12.52 -11.51
N GLY A 115 -7.53 -13.08 -10.37
CA GLY A 115 -8.92 -13.43 -10.09
C GLY A 115 -9.83 -12.27 -9.72
N ARG A 116 -9.28 -11.10 -9.40
CA ARG A 116 -10.09 -9.94 -8.96
C ARG A 116 -10.55 -9.07 -10.14
N VAL A 117 -11.78 -8.55 -10.03
CA VAL A 117 -12.24 -7.48 -10.91
C VAL A 117 -11.47 -6.21 -10.59
N ARG A 118 -10.89 -5.59 -11.60
CA ARG A 118 -10.11 -4.35 -11.49
C ARG A 118 -10.78 -3.23 -12.25
N HIS A 119 -10.47 -1.99 -11.87
CA HIS A 119 -10.86 -0.83 -12.65
C HIS A 119 -10.31 -0.93 -14.09
N PRO A 120 -11.12 -0.62 -15.13
CA PRO A 120 -10.71 -0.77 -16.55
C PRO A 120 -9.42 -0.02 -16.92
N GLY A 121 -9.07 1.03 -16.20
CA GLY A 121 -7.84 1.80 -16.42
C GLY A 121 -6.55 1.10 -15.97
N HIS A 122 -6.64 0.03 -15.18
CA HIS A 122 -5.45 -0.73 -14.81
C HIS A 122 -5.03 -1.65 -15.96
N ASP A 123 -3.82 -1.46 -16.45
CA ASP A 123 -3.22 -2.39 -17.40
C ASP A 123 -3.03 -3.77 -16.77
N GLY A 124 -3.24 -4.80 -17.56
CA GLY A 124 -2.84 -6.16 -17.19
C GLY A 124 -1.32 -6.22 -17.03
N VAL A 125 -0.88 -6.84 -15.95
CA VAL A 125 0.53 -7.10 -15.69
C VAL A 125 0.81 -8.55 -16.03
N GLY A 126 1.90 -8.80 -16.78
CA GLY A 126 2.32 -10.13 -17.16
C GLY A 126 2.96 -10.89 -16.01
N ASP A 127 2.97 -12.23 -16.12
CA ASP A 127 3.52 -13.11 -15.07
C ASP A 127 4.99 -12.84 -14.80
N ASP A 128 5.79 -12.49 -15.81
CA ASP A 128 7.21 -12.13 -15.65
C ASP A 128 7.40 -10.87 -14.79
N GLU A 129 6.52 -9.88 -14.91
CA GLU A 129 6.56 -8.67 -14.11
C GLU A 129 6.17 -8.97 -12.66
N ILE A 130 5.17 -9.83 -12.45
CA ILE A 130 4.76 -10.30 -11.12
C ILE A 130 5.88 -11.11 -10.46
N ALA A 131 6.54 -11.99 -11.21
CA ALA A 131 7.69 -12.75 -10.73
C ALA A 131 8.85 -11.84 -10.32
N GLY A 132 9.12 -10.77 -11.08
CA GLY A 132 10.08 -9.74 -10.72
C GLY A 132 9.74 -9.04 -9.40
N TRP A 133 8.47 -8.76 -9.17
CA TRP A 133 8.01 -8.18 -7.90
C TRP A 133 8.16 -9.14 -6.72
N ALA A 134 7.94 -10.44 -6.95
CA ALA A 134 8.09 -11.46 -5.92
C ALA A 134 9.55 -11.56 -5.44
N ALA A 135 10.52 -11.34 -6.31
CA ALA A 135 11.93 -11.30 -5.95
C ALA A 135 12.31 -10.14 -5.01
N GLU A 136 11.54 -9.05 -5.05
CA GLU A 136 11.68 -7.89 -4.15
C GLU A 136 10.72 -7.94 -2.95
N ALA A 137 9.95 -9.03 -2.81
CA ALA A 137 8.99 -9.19 -1.73
C ALA A 137 9.69 -9.25 -0.37
N GLY A 138 9.08 -8.62 0.60
CA GLY A 138 9.55 -8.58 1.97
C GLY A 138 9.30 -7.22 2.60
N PRO A 139 9.44 -7.12 3.91
CA PRO A 139 9.28 -5.86 4.61
C PRO A 139 10.25 -4.78 4.10
N LEU A 140 9.81 -3.54 4.11
CA LEU A 140 10.64 -2.38 3.72
C LEU A 140 11.73 -2.08 4.75
N GLY A 141 11.46 -2.41 6.02
CA GLY A 141 12.43 -2.24 7.11
C GLY A 141 12.68 -0.78 7.48
N LEU A 142 11.67 0.08 7.39
CA LEU A 142 11.77 1.50 7.70
C LEU A 142 11.54 1.85 9.17
N GLY A 143 11.14 0.88 9.99
CA GLY A 143 10.83 1.00 11.40
C GLY A 143 10.40 -0.34 11.97
N PRO A 144 9.72 -0.38 13.13
CA PRO A 144 9.13 -1.61 13.63
C PRO A 144 8.20 -2.25 12.60
N VAL A 145 8.33 -3.57 12.40
CA VAL A 145 7.57 -4.34 11.42
C VAL A 145 6.68 -5.35 12.13
N LEU A 146 5.41 -5.40 11.75
CA LEU A 146 4.50 -6.49 12.02
C LEU A 146 4.27 -7.26 10.71
N GLU A 147 4.72 -8.50 10.65
CA GLU A 147 4.38 -9.40 9.56
C GLU A 147 3.03 -10.08 9.84
N VAL A 148 2.10 -9.96 8.90
CA VAL A 148 0.75 -10.51 9.00
C VAL A 148 0.56 -11.53 7.89
N ASP A 149 0.29 -12.78 8.27
CA ASP A 149 -0.12 -13.80 7.30
C ASP A 149 -1.52 -13.44 6.76
N THR A 150 -1.58 -13.16 5.48
CA THR A 150 -2.80 -12.78 4.76
C THR A 150 -3.33 -13.89 3.87
N THR A 151 -2.86 -15.11 4.03
CA THR A 151 -3.38 -16.29 3.30
C THR A 151 -4.80 -16.65 3.72
N GLY A 152 -5.15 -16.37 4.98
CA GLY A 152 -6.45 -16.56 5.59
C GLY A 152 -7.03 -15.28 6.20
N PRO A 153 -8.05 -15.41 7.05
CA PRO A 153 -8.62 -14.29 7.81
C PRO A 153 -7.58 -13.65 8.73
N VAL A 154 -7.59 -12.32 8.79
CA VAL A 154 -6.67 -11.55 9.64
C VAL A 154 -7.42 -11.02 10.86
N ASP A 155 -6.80 -11.14 12.04
CA ASP A 155 -7.27 -10.48 13.26
C ASP A 155 -6.91 -8.98 13.20
N GLY A 156 -7.83 -8.18 12.70
CA GLY A 156 -7.68 -6.74 12.55
C GLY A 156 -7.54 -6.01 13.89
N ASP A 157 -8.14 -6.52 14.96
CA ASP A 157 -8.05 -5.92 16.30
C ASP A 157 -6.65 -6.11 16.90
N ALA A 158 -6.04 -7.28 16.70
CA ALA A 158 -4.65 -7.53 17.09
C ALA A 158 -3.68 -6.62 16.32
N VAL A 159 -3.88 -6.42 15.01
CA VAL A 159 -3.06 -5.50 14.20
C VAL A 159 -3.22 -4.06 14.69
N ALA A 160 -4.44 -3.60 14.92
CA ALA A 160 -4.69 -2.25 15.43
C ALA A 160 -4.11 -2.05 16.85
N GLY A 161 -4.19 -3.06 17.69
CA GLY A 161 -3.58 -3.08 19.03
C GLY A 161 -2.07 -2.89 18.95
N TRP A 162 -1.40 -3.67 18.09
CA TRP A 162 0.05 -3.56 17.90
C TRP A 162 0.49 -2.16 17.46
N VAL A 163 -0.29 -1.52 16.58
CA VAL A 163 -0.04 -0.13 16.15
C VAL A 163 -0.21 0.84 17.31
N ARG A 164 -1.34 0.75 18.05
CA ARG A 164 -1.64 1.68 19.16
C ARG A 164 -0.58 1.66 20.27
N GLU A 165 -0.01 0.52 20.54
CA GLU A 165 1.08 0.38 21.53
C GLU A 165 2.37 1.12 21.16
N ARG A 166 2.53 1.50 19.88
CA ARG A 166 3.74 2.12 19.30
C ARG A 166 3.52 3.51 18.76
N TRP A 167 2.31 4.00 18.88
CA TRP A 167 1.88 5.30 18.33
C TRP A 167 2.09 6.50 19.24
#